data_eb533b521063aa14e770556181f76c43
#
_entry.id   eb533b521063aa14e770556181f76c43
#
_cell.length_a   1.000
_cell.length_b   1.000
_cell.length_c   1.000
_cell.angle_alpha   90.00
_cell.angle_beta   90.00
_cell.angle_gamma   90.00
#
_symmetry.space_group_name_H-M   'P 1'
#
loop_
_entity.id
_entity.type
_entity.pdbx_description
1 polymer ?
#
loop_
_entity_poly.entity_id
_entity_poly.type
_entity_poly.pdbx_seq_one_letter_code
_entity_poly.pdbx_strand_id
1 'polypeptide(L)'
;TTTFEPVVGGWRMARPDVFSVRNTSVEAYLHPVVHEIKVSRADLFSDLRHAAKRAAYQWLCCECHYVFPAGMAQPEELPPELGVWVIHGDIETGRMEQLRPARHTPCTLPFAVWLALAKATPWKPEREAHQLHLGQPDGLLPGTAADAALPAQGNADHS
;
A
#
# COMPACT_ATOMS: atom_id res chain seq x y z
N THR A 1 11.28 -32.75 2.70
CA THR A 1 11.18 -31.67 1.70
C THR A 1 9.88 -31.91 0.95
N THR A 2 8.79 -31.29 1.39
CA THR A 2 7.50 -31.39 0.71
C THR A 2 7.49 -30.30 -0.35
N THR A 3 7.70 -30.71 -1.59
CA THR A 3 7.57 -29.82 -2.75
C THR A 3 6.07 -29.58 -2.95
N PHE A 4 5.58 -28.43 -2.60
CA PHE A 4 4.23 -27.99 -2.92
C PHE A 4 4.17 -27.68 -4.41
N GLU A 5 3.54 -28.53 -5.19
CA GLU A 5 3.20 -28.18 -6.57
C GLU A 5 2.03 -27.19 -6.58
N PRO A 6 2.13 -26.12 -7.38
CA PRO A 6 1.05 -25.15 -7.49
C PRO A 6 -0.17 -25.82 -8.13
N VAL A 7 -1.29 -25.80 -7.42
CA VAL A 7 -2.58 -26.13 -8.05
C VAL A 7 -2.86 -25.04 -9.08
N VAL A 8 -2.62 -25.37 -10.35
CA VAL A 8 -2.88 -24.47 -11.48
C VAL A 8 -4.33 -24.03 -11.44
N GLY A 9 -4.59 -22.76 -11.07
CA GLY A 9 -5.92 -22.17 -10.95
C GLY A 9 -6.27 -21.63 -9.56
N GLY A 10 -5.55 -22.00 -8.49
CA GLY A 10 -5.86 -21.56 -7.11
C GLY A 10 -5.79 -20.05 -6.89
N TRP A 11 -4.89 -19.33 -7.55
CA TRP A 11 -4.74 -17.89 -7.43
C TRP A 11 -5.91 -17.09 -8.03
N ARG A 12 -6.67 -17.63 -9.00
CA ARG A 12 -7.86 -16.96 -9.58
C ARG A 12 -8.99 -16.80 -8.58
N MET A 13 -8.96 -17.55 -7.49
CA MET A 13 -9.94 -17.48 -6.40
C MET A 13 -9.54 -16.49 -5.31
N ALA A 14 -8.27 -16.04 -5.31
CA ALA A 14 -7.78 -15.10 -4.31
C ALA A 14 -8.09 -13.67 -4.75
N ARG A 15 -8.96 -13.02 -4.01
CA ARG A 15 -9.31 -11.59 -4.16
C ARG A 15 -9.16 -10.93 -2.79
N PRO A 16 -7.94 -10.56 -2.40
CA PRO A 16 -7.72 -9.85 -1.16
C PRO A 16 -8.37 -8.47 -1.21
N ASP A 17 -8.85 -8.00 -0.06
CA ASP A 17 -9.42 -6.65 0.06
C ASP A 17 -8.32 -5.60 -0.18
N VAL A 18 -7.13 -5.83 0.38
CA VAL A 18 -5.95 -5.01 0.12
C VAL A 18 -4.75 -5.91 -0.13
N PHE A 19 -4.06 -5.65 -1.24
CA PHE A 19 -2.78 -6.25 -1.56
C PHE A 19 -1.72 -5.15 -1.64
N SER A 20 -0.65 -5.30 -0.91
CA SER A 20 0.44 -4.32 -0.88
C SER A 20 1.79 -4.97 -1.15
N VAL A 21 2.66 -4.21 -1.78
CA VAL A 21 4.06 -4.58 -2.00
C VAL A 21 4.94 -3.40 -1.61
N ARG A 22 6.13 -3.68 -1.13
CA ARG A 22 7.12 -2.63 -0.86
C ARG A 22 7.58 -2.00 -2.16
N ASN A 23 7.70 -0.67 -2.19
CA ASN A 23 8.30 0.03 -3.31
C ASN A 23 9.81 -0.21 -3.32
N THR A 24 10.26 -1.11 -4.18
CA THR A 24 11.66 -1.53 -4.33
C THR A 24 11.94 -1.99 -5.76
N SER A 25 13.16 -1.84 -6.23
CA SER A 25 13.66 -2.42 -7.47
C SER A 25 14.29 -3.80 -7.30
N VAL A 26 14.35 -4.31 -6.07
CA VAL A 26 14.94 -5.61 -5.74
C VAL A 26 13.84 -6.58 -5.38
N GLU A 27 13.66 -7.64 -6.18
CA GLU A 27 12.59 -8.63 -6.01
C GLU A 27 12.58 -9.25 -4.61
N ALA A 28 13.75 -9.58 -4.06
CA ALA A 28 13.88 -10.17 -2.72
C ALA A 28 13.35 -9.27 -1.58
N TYR A 29 13.18 -7.97 -1.82
CA TYR A 29 12.69 -7.00 -0.84
C TYR A 29 11.24 -6.58 -1.09
N LEU A 30 10.57 -7.19 -2.04
CA LEU A 30 9.21 -6.82 -2.46
C LEU A 30 8.18 -6.93 -1.32
N HIS A 31 8.31 -7.93 -0.47
CA HIS A 31 7.49 -8.16 0.73
C HIS A 31 5.97 -8.01 0.46
N PRO A 32 5.39 -8.89 -0.36
CA PRO A 32 3.96 -8.85 -0.62
C PRO A 32 3.15 -9.20 0.63
N VAL A 33 2.13 -8.39 0.93
CA VAL A 33 1.27 -8.54 2.10
C VAL A 33 -0.19 -8.47 1.69
N VAL A 34 -1.01 -9.34 2.27
CA VAL A 34 -2.47 -9.35 2.13
C VAL A 34 -3.10 -8.83 3.41
N HIS A 35 -4.10 -7.95 3.27
CA HIS A 35 -4.98 -7.55 4.35
C HIS A 35 -6.42 -7.89 3.98
N GLU A 36 -7.09 -8.66 4.84
CA GLU A 36 -8.51 -8.99 4.77
C GLU A 36 -9.28 -8.14 5.78
N ILE A 37 -10.23 -7.36 5.31
CA ILE A 37 -11.02 -6.45 6.15
C ILE A 37 -12.35 -7.13 6.48
N LYS A 38 -12.68 -7.19 7.76
CA LYS A 38 -13.93 -7.80 8.25
C LYS A 38 -14.67 -6.80 9.13
N VAL A 39 -15.92 -6.57 8.81
CA VAL A 39 -16.78 -5.63 9.54
C VAL A 39 -17.78 -6.32 10.46
N SER A 40 -17.90 -7.64 10.36
CA SER A 40 -18.75 -8.44 11.24
C SER A 40 -18.08 -9.74 11.68
N ARG A 41 -18.42 -10.17 12.90
CA ARG A 41 -17.92 -11.43 13.45
C ARG A 41 -18.36 -12.64 12.62
N ALA A 42 -19.60 -12.63 12.11
CA ALA A 42 -20.11 -13.70 11.27
C ALA A 42 -19.33 -13.86 9.97
N ASP A 43 -19.00 -12.75 9.32
CA ASP A 43 -18.18 -12.74 8.10
C ASP A 43 -16.74 -13.20 8.38
N LEU A 44 -16.12 -12.72 9.46
CA LEU A 44 -14.81 -13.17 9.90
C LEU A 44 -14.74 -14.70 10.03
N PHE A 45 -15.64 -15.28 10.81
CA PHE A 45 -15.60 -16.72 11.05
C PHE A 45 -16.08 -17.54 9.86
N SER A 46 -16.94 -16.99 9.00
CA SER A 46 -17.26 -17.60 7.71
C SER A 46 -16.01 -17.68 6.83
N ASP A 47 -15.28 -16.60 6.71
CA ASP A 47 -14.05 -16.55 5.91
C ASP A 47 -12.96 -17.50 6.46
N LEU A 48 -12.77 -17.54 7.77
CA LEU A 48 -11.82 -18.44 8.43
C LEU A 48 -12.13 -19.94 8.21
N ARG A 49 -13.36 -20.32 7.88
CA ARG A 49 -13.70 -21.70 7.51
C ARG A 49 -13.27 -22.08 6.10
N HIS A 50 -13.00 -21.11 5.22
CA HIS A 50 -12.59 -21.35 3.83
C HIS A 50 -11.08 -21.60 3.73
N ALA A 51 -10.63 -22.81 4.12
CA ALA A 51 -9.22 -23.18 4.10
C ALA A 51 -8.57 -23.02 2.70
N ALA A 52 -9.32 -23.29 1.63
CA ALA A 52 -8.82 -23.13 0.25
C ALA A 52 -8.48 -21.68 -0.09
N LYS A 53 -9.25 -20.71 0.39
CA LYS A 53 -8.98 -19.28 0.23
C LYS A 53 -7.68 -18.90 0.95
N ARG A 54 -7.50 -19.34 2.19
CA ARG A 54 -6.28 -19.08 2.95
C ARG A 54 -5.04 -19.73 2.30
N ALA A 55 -5.18 -20.96 1.81
CA ALA A 55 -4.12 -21.61 1.06
C ALA A 55 -3.72 -20.83 -0.20
N ALA A 56 -4.70 -20.24 -0.92
CA ALA A 56 -4.44 -19.39 -2.06
C ALA A 56 -3.64 -18.13 -1.68
N TYR A 57 -3.88 -17.53 -0.52
CA TYR A 57 -3.09 -16.36 -0.06
C TYR A 57 -1.65 -16.70 0.27
N GLN A 58 -1.34 -17.90 0.75
CA GLN A 58 0.04 -18.34 0.99
C GLN A 58 0.93 -18.31 -0.27
N TRP A 59 0.33 -18.28 -1.44
CA TRP A 59 1.01 -18.14 -2.72
C TRP A 59 1.25 -16.70 -3.14
N LEU A 60 0.44 -15.80 -2.63
CA LEU A 60 0.41 -14.42 -3.06
C LEU A 60 1.18 -13.51 -2.12
N CYS A 61 1.41 -13.91 -0.88
CA CYS A 61 1.98 -13.01 0.11
C CYS A 61 2.94 -13.70 1.06
N CYS A 62 3.87 -12.91 1.59
CA CYS A 62 4.74 -13.29 2.70
C CYS A 62 4.00 -13.27 4.04
N GLU A 63 2.99 -12.42 4.16
CA GLU A 63 2.22 -12.20 5.37
C GLU A 63 0.76 -11.94 5.03
N CYS A 64 -0.15 -12.54 5.83
CA CYS A 64 -1.58 -12.30 5.72
C CYS A 64 -2.11 -11.77 7.05
N HIS A 65 -2.80 -10.64 6.99
CA HIS A 65 -3.37 -9.97 8.14
C HIS A 65 -4.89 -9.88 8.02
N TYR A 66 -5.57 -10.01 9.14
CA TYR A 66 -6.98 -9.69 9.29
C TYR A 66 -7.13 -8.37 10.03
N VAL A 67 -7.99 -7.51 9.52
CA VAL A 67 -8.28 -6.17 10.06
C VAL A 67 -9.75 -6.08 10.41
N PHE A 68 -10.09 -5.73 11.65
CA PHE A 68 -11.49 -5.64 12.09
C PHE A 68 -11.64 -4.66 13.26
N PRO A 69 -12.88 -4.22 13.58
CA PRO A 69 -13.14 -3.35 14.72
C PRO A 69 -12.68 -3.97 16.05
N ALA A 70 -12.12 -3.14 16.93
CA ALA A 70 -11.69 -3.56 18.26
C ALA A 70 -12.86 -4.19 19.03
N GLY A 71 -12.58 -5.28 19.75
CA GLY A 71 -13.59 -6.03 20.53
C GLY A 71 -14.42 -7.01 19.71
N MET A 72 -14.26 -7.10 18.39
CA MET A 72 -15.04 -8.03 17.56
C MET A 72 -14.59 -9.49 17.75
N ALA A 73 -13.29 -9.73 17.86
CA ALA A 73 -12.69 -11.04 18.12
C ALA A 73 -11.36 -10.87 18.87
N GLN A 74 -10.89 -11.97 19.46
CA GLN A 74 -9.55 -12.01 20.08
C GLN A 74 -8.54 -12.67 19.12
N PRO A 75 -7.26 -12.31 19.18
CA PRO A 75 -6.23 -12.92 18.33
C PRO A 75 -6.17 -14.45 18.43
N GLU A 76 -6.47 -15.02 19.60
CA GLU A 76 -6.43 -16.45 19.86
C GLU A 76 -7.53 -17.22 19.13
N GLU A 77 -8.57 -16.53 18.68
CA GLU A 77 -9.68 -17.13 17.91
C GLU A 77 -9.30 -17.31 16.42
N LEU A 78 -8.19 -16.68 15.97
CA LEU A 78 -7.70 -16.78 14.60
C LEU A 78 -6.50 -17.74 14.53
N PRO A 79 -6.28 -18.42 13.39
CA PRO A 79 -5.07 -19.22 13.15
C PRO A 79 -3.79 -18.46 13.51
N PRO A 80 -2.81 -19.12 14.16
CA PRO A 80 -1.64 -18.43 14.72
C PRO A 80 -0.68 -17.83 13.69
N GLU A 81 -0.78 -18.27 12.44
CA GLU A 81 0.00 -17.72 11.33
C GLU A 81 -0.49 -16.37 10.83
N LEU A 82 -1.74 -16.02 11.11
CA LEU A 82 -2.36 -14.78 10.64
C LEU A 82 -2.01 -13.61 11.57
N GLY A 83 -1.69 -12.48 10.98
CA GLY A 83 -1.59 -11.21 11.70
C GLY A 83 -2.97 -10.65 12.05
N VAL A 84 -3.05 -9.91 13.14
CA VAL A 84 -4.29 -9.31 13.61
C VAL A 84 -4.09 -7.83 13.86
N TRP A 85 -4.89 -7.03 13.18
CA TRP A 85 -5.02 -5.60 13.38
C TRP A 85 -6.43 -5.25 13.82
N VAL A 86 -6.57 -4.31 14.73
CA VAL A 86 -7.86 -3.78 15.13
C VAL A 86 -7.93 -2.28 14.91
N ILE A 87 -9.15 -1.81 14.64
CA ILE A 87 -9.46 -0.40 14.47
C ILE A 87 -10.28 0.05 15.69
N HIS A 88 -9.75 1.03 16.42
CA HIS A 88 -10.44 1.69 17.53
C HIS A 88 -11.14 2.94 17.03
N GLY A 89 -12.43 3.08 17.30
CA GLY A 89 -13.22 4.23 16.91
C GLY A 89 -13.79 4.13 15.51
N ASP A 90 -13.91 5.27 14.83
CA ASP A 90 -14.46 5.40 13.50
C ASP A 90 -13.48 4.92 12.41
N ILE A 91 -13.99 4.43 11.28
CA ILE A 91 -13.19 3.97 10.13
C ILE A 91 -12.34 5.12 9.55
N GLU A 92 -12.83 6.34 9.55
CA GLU A 92 -12.14 7.49 8.94
C GLU A 92 -11.07 8.09 9.85
N THR A 93 -11.30 8.10 11.15
CA THR A 93 -10.46 8.77 12.14
C THR A 93 -9.86 7.82 13.17
N GLY A 94 -10.20 6.55 13.07
CA GLY A 94 -9.83 5.53 14.03
C GLY A 94 -8.33 5.22 14.04
N ARG A 95 -7.87 4.78 15.20
CA ARG A 95 -6.49 4.33 15.40
C ARG A 95 -6.37 2.83 15.12
N MET A 96 -5.45 2.46 14.25
CA MET A 96 -5.08 1.06 14.03
C MET A 96 -4.07 0.59 15.08
N GLU A 97 -4.27 -0.63 15.56
CA GLU A 97 -3.38 -1.29 16.49
C GLU A 97 -3.11 -2.73 16.04
N GLN A 98 -1.84 -3.12 16.01
CA GLN A 98 -1.46 -4.51 15.73
C GLN A 98 -1.46 -5.30 17.02
N LEU A 99 -2.40 -6.23 17.17
CA LEU A 99 -2.48 -7.12 18.32
C LEU A 99 -1.55 -8.33 18.18
N ARG A 100 -1.33 -8.78 16.95
CA ARG A 100 -0.46 -9.91 16.64
C ARG A 100 0.19 -9.73 15.28
N PRO A 101 1.52 -9.88 15.14
CA PRO A 101 2.18 -9.94 13.84
C PRO A 101 1.80 -11.21 13.09
N ALA A 102 1.79 -11.16 11.76
CA ALA A 102 1.68 -12.36 10.94
C ALA A 102 2.99 -13.14 10.95
N ARG A 103 2.88 -14.46 10.76
CA ARG A 103 4.06 -15.28 10.51
C ARG A 103 4.57 -14.99 9.09
N HIS A 104 5.83 -14.58 9.00
CA HIS A 104 6.47 -14.38 7.72
C HIS A 104 6.78 -15.72 7.02
N THR A 105 6.40 -15.83 5.75
CA THR A 105 6.73 -16.98 4.90
C THR A 105 7.29 -16.45 3.58
N PRO A 106 8.50 -16.84 3.16
CA PRO A 106 9.05 -16.42 1.88
C PRO A 106 8.09 -16.73 0.73
N CYS A 107 7.90 -15.75 -0.14
CA CYS A 107 6.98 -15.84 -1.28
C CYS A 107 7.65 -15.26 -2.52
N THR A 108 7.48 -15.95 -3.67
CA THR A 108 7.84 -15.44 -4.98
C THR A 108 6.55 -15.28 -5.78
N LEU A 109 6.27 -14.08 -6.27
CA LEU A 109 5.04 -13.81 -7.00
C LEU A 109 5.03 -14.50 -8.36
N PRO A 110 3.99 -15.29 -8.69
CA PRO A 110 3.83 -15.86 -10.02
C PRO A 110 3.71 -14.79 -11.10
N PHE A 111 4.16 -15.09 -12.32
CA PHE A 111 4.04 -14.18 -13.48
C PHE A 111 2.62 -13.62 -13.66
N ALA A 112 1.60 -14.44 -13.47
CA ALA A 112 0.21 -14.00 -13.60
C ALA A 112 -0.20 -12.93 -12.60
N VAL A 113 0.38 -12.93 -11.39
CA VAL A 113 0.18 -11.88 -10.38
C VAL A 113 0.88 -10.60 -10.82
N TRP A 114 2.12 -10.70 -11.31
CA TRP A 114 2.83 -9.56 -11.90
C TRP A 114 2.04 -8.89 -13.02
N LEU A 115 1.48 -9.70 -13.91
CA LEU A 115 0.66 -9.20 -15.01
C LEU A 115 -0.62 -8.53 -14.50
N ALA A 116 -1.24 -9.05 -13.44
CA ALA A 116 -2.40 -8.44 -12.82
C ALA A 116 -2.05 -7.09 -12.17
N LEU A 117 -0.94 -7.03 -11.44
CA LEU A 117 -0.44 -5.79 -10.82
C LEU A 117 -0.10 -4.73 -11.87
N ALA A 118 0.53 -5.11 -12.99
CA ALA A 118 0.86 -4.20 -14.07
C ALA A 118 -0.38 -3.57 -14.74
N LYS A 119 -1.53 -4.25 -14.67
CA LYS A 119 -2.82 -3.77 -15.19
C LYS A 119 -3.67 -3.06 -14.14
N ALA A 120 -3.31 -3.17 -12.87
CA ALA A 120 -4.03 -2.52 -11.79
C ALA A 120 -3.69 -1.03 -11.72
N THR A 121 -4.65 -0.24 -11.24
CA THR A 121 -4.39 1.14 -10.85
C THR A 121 -4.05 1.15 -9.36
N PRO A 122 -2.81 1.46 -8.97
CA PRO A 122 -2.46 1.54 -7.57
C PRO A 122 -3.26 2.64 -6.86
N TRP A 123 -3.77 2.32 -5.68
CA TRP A 123 -4.32 3.35 -4.80
C TRP A 123 -3.18 4.19 -4.23
N LYS A 124 -3.31 5.51 -4.32
CA LYS A 124 -2.34 6.45 -3.76
C LYS A 124 -2.99 7.20 -2.61
N PRO A 125 -2.43 7.18 -1.41
CA PRO A 125 -2.92 8.00 -0.31
C PRO A 125 -2.74 9.49 -0.63
N GLU A 126 -3.68 10.33 -0.22
CA GLU A 126 -3.66 11.79 -0.47
C GLU A 126 -2.38 12.47 0.06
N ARG A 127 -1.77 11.91 1.11
CA ARG A 127 -0.51 12.41 1.66
C ARG A 127 0.67 12.34 0.69
N GLU A 128 0.71 11.35 -0.21
CA GLU A 128 1.76 11.28 -1.24
C GLU A 128 1.57 12.36 -2.30
N ALA A 129 0.35 12.71 -2.65
CA ALA A 129 0.06 13.82 -3.56
C ALA A 129 0.56 15.15 -2.99
N HIS A 130 0.43 15.37 -1.68
CA HIS A 130 0.93 16.57 -1.00
C HIS A 130 2.47 16.61 -0.93
N GLN A 131 3.10 15.46 -0.73
CA GLN A 131 4.56 15.35 -0.62
C GLN A 131 5.26 15.53 -1.98
N LEU A 132 4.62 15.10 -3.07
CA LEU A 132 5.11 15.37 -4.43
C LEU A 132 5.03 16.87 -4.78
N HIS A 133 4.06 17.59 -4.20
CA HIS A 133 3.92 19.04 -4.40
C HIS A 133 4.95 19.85 -3.62
N LEU A 134 5.38 19.37 -2.45
CA LEU A 134 6.40 19.98 -1.62
C LEU A 134 7.83 19.75 -2.14
N GLY A 135 8.03 18.79 -3.03
CA GLY A 135 9.32 18.47 -3.64
C GLY A 135 9.59 19.18 -4.98
N GLN A 136 8.64 19.92 -5.52
CA GLN A 136 8.91 20.82 -6.63
C GLN A 136 9.52 22.11 -6.07
N PRO A 137 10.75 22.50 -6.49
CA PRO A 137 11.25 23.83 -6.14
C PRO A 137 10.22 24.82 -6.68
N ASP A 138 9.67 25.64 -5.80
CA ASP A 138 8.80 26.75 -6.16
C ASP A 138 9.44 27.48 -7.32
N GLY A 139 8.71 27.48 -8.44
CA GLY A 139 9.17 28.10 -9.66
C GLY A 139 9.63 29.51 -9.37
N LEU A 140 10.72 29.89 -9.99
CA LEU A 140 11.18 31.26 -10.12
C LEU A 140 9.99 32.21 -10.11
N LEU A 141 9.91 33.04 -9.09
CA LEU A 141 9.05 34.21 -9.11
C LEU A 141 9.36 34.97 -10.41
N PRO A 142 8.37 35.38 -11.20
CA PRO A 142 8.62 36.20 -12.36
C PRO A 142 9.29 37.48 -11.84
N GLY A 143 10.53 37.67 -12.29
CA GLY A 143 11.31 38.84 -11.94
C GLY A 143 10.52 40.09 -12.27
N THR A 144 10.29 40.92 -11.27
CA THR A 144 9.94 42.31 -11.46
C THR A 144 11.02 42.95 -12.33
N ALA A 145 10.64 43.18 -13.58
CA ALA A 145 11.42 44.07 -14.45
C ALA A 145 11.43 45.44 -13.80
N ALA A 146 12.50 45.73 -13.10
CA ALA A 146 12.80 47.11 -12.65
C ALA A 146 13.12 47.93 -13.88
N ASP A 147 12.19 48.80 -14.19
CA ASP A 147 12.35 49.89 -15.14
C ASP A 147 13.53 50.77 -14.69
N ALA A 148 14.68 50.58 -15.33
CA ALA A 148 15.83 51.48 -15.18
C ALA A 148 15.86 52.42 -16.38
N ALA A 149 15.14 53.51 -16.25
CA ALA A 149 15.30 54.64 -17.13
C ALA A 149 16.74 55.22 -17.01
N LEU A 150 17.47 55.11 -18.10
CA LEU A 150 18.77 55.82 -18.25
C LEU A 150 18.52 57.30 -18.53
N PRO A 151 19.18 58.23 -17.83
CA PRO A 151 19.08 59.65 -18.14
C PRO A 151 19.86 59.94 -19.43
N ALA A 152 19.23 60.69 -20.32
CA ALA A 152 19.84 61.25 -21.50
C ALA A 152 21.00 62.17 -21.12
N GLN A 153 22.21 61.87 -21.59
CA GLN A 153 23.32 62.82 -21.55
C GLN A 153 23.25 63.74 -22.75
N GLY A 154 23.12 64.99 -22.43
CA GLY A 154 23.09 66.09 -23.37
C GLY A 154 24.43 66.22 -24.15
N ASN A 155 24.29 66.41 -25.42
CA ASN A 155 25.31 66.76 -26.34
C ASN A 155 25.66 68.24 -26.12
N ALA A 156 26.88 68.55 -25.69
CA ALA A 156 27.42 69.87 -25.69
C ALA A 156 28.39 70.00 -26.87
N ASP A 157 27.95 70.81 -27.73
CA ASP A 157 28.67 71.44 -28.86
C ASP A 157 29.94 72.17 -28.44
N HIS A 158 31.01 72.04 -29.20
CA HIS A 158 31.99 73.12 -29.39
C HIS A 158 32.89 72.85 -30.58
N SER A 159 32.72 73.76 -31.59
CA SER A 159 33.73 74.41 -32.49
C SER A 159 34.62 73.50 -33.30
#